data_e4cfafdfae6623224864cafa6f191563
#
_entry.id   e4cfafdfae6623224864cafa6f191563
#
_cell.length_a   1.000
_cell.length_b   1.000
_cell.length_c   1.000
_cell.angle_alpha   90.00
_cell.angle_beta   90.00
_cell.angle_gamma   90.00
#
_symmetry.space_group_name_H-M   'P 1'
#
loop_
_entity.id
_entity.type
_entity.pdbx_description
1 polymer ?
#
loop_
_entity_poly.entity_id
_entity_poly.type
_entity_poly.pdbx_seq_one_letter_code
_entity_poly.pdbx_strand_id
1 'polypeptide(L)'
;MDEIDLQILQALQKDGRTPFTTIAKQTGVSESTIRARYAGLVEAGIVNTVSIVDPFALGFQAPAIIAINVESGMIDEVGNAIRVFPEVSYQVMVLGTFDLIVEVFCRDMSHLTKFISKDLQTIPGILSTQTLMVAKMFKLSYLWSPTYEFINDGNHE
;
A
#
# COMPACT_ATOMS: atom_id res chain seq x y z
N MET A 1 14.34 -9.30 14.34
CA MET A 1 14.87 -8.98 13.00
C MET A 1 16.33 -8.63 13.17
N ASP A 2 17.23 -9.15 12.35
CA ASP A 2 18.68 -8.91 12.44
C ASP A 2 19.23 -8.30 11.13
N GLU A 3 20.54 -8.08 11.05
CA GLU A 3 21.19 -7.48 9.89
C GLU A 3 20.98 -8.27 8.59
N ILE A 4 20.94 -9.61 8.68
CA ILE A 4 20.68 -10.45 7.49
C ILE A 4 19.26 -10.25 7.00
N ASP A 5 18.28 -10.15 7.90
CA ASP A 5 16.89 -9.88 7.53
C ASP A 5 16.77 -8.53 6.81
N LEU A 6 17.47 -7.50 7.29
CA LEU A 6 17.50 -6.18 6.65
C LEU A 6 18.12 -6.22 5.26
N GLN A 7 19.23 -6.96 5.08
CA GLN A 7 19.85 -7.12 3.77
C GLN A 7 18.95 -7.86 2.78
N ILE A 8 18.17 -8.86 3.26
CA ILE A 8 17.13 -9.51 2.45
C ILE A 8 16.08 -8.49 2.00
N LEU A 9 15.54 -7.70 2.94
CA LEU A 9 14.52 -6.68 2.65
C LEU A 9 15.02 -5.63 1.67
N GLN A 10 16.23 -5.09 1.87
CA GLN A 10 16.86 -4.10 0.98
C GLN A 10 17.06 -4.63 -0.44
N ALA A 11 17.53 -5.88 -0.57
CA ALA A 11 17.72 -6.49 -1.88
C ALA A 11 16.38 -6.65 -2.62
N LEU A 12 15.34 -7.14 -1.92
CA LEU A 12 14.02 -7.36 -2.50
C LEU A 12 13.23 -6.07 -2.74
N GLN A 13 13.42 -5.02 -1.93
CA GLN A 13 12.86 -3.70 -2.21
C GLN A 13 13.45 -3.07 -3.47
N LYS A 14 14.73 -3.30 -3.73
CA LYS A 14 15.41 -2.82 -4.94
C LYS A 14 14.94 -3.57 -6.18
N ASP A 15 14.87 -4.89 -6.10
CA ASP A 15 14.32 -5.76 -7.15
C ASP A 15 13.69 -6.99 -6.49
N GLY A 16 12.35 -7.05 -6.48
CA GLY A 16 11.58 -8.17 -5.91
C GLY A 16 11.85 -9.52 -6.58
N ARG A 17 12.58 -9.55 -7.71
CA ARG A 17 12.99 -10.78 -8.41
C ARG A 17 14.44 -11.16 -8.13
N THR A 18 15.15 -10.46 -7.22
CA THR A 18 16.52 -10.79 -6.85
C THR A 18 16.63 -12.26 -6.42
N PRO A 19 17.45 -13.10 -7.09
CA PRO A 19 17.60 -14.50 -6.71
C PRO A 19 18.14 -14.66 -5.30
N PHE A 20 17.61 -15.59 -4.54
CA PHE A 20 18.10 -15.87 -3.18
C PHE A 20 19.58 -16.31 -3.17
N THR A 21 20.07 -16.95 -4.23
CA THR A 21 21.50 -17.24 -4.42
C THR A 21 22.37 -15.97 -4.46
N THR A 22 21.83 -14.87 -5.01
CA THR A 22 22.53 -13.58 -5.05
C THR A 22 22.57 -12.97 -3.65
N ILE A 23 21.46 -12.97 -2.93
CA ILE A 23 21.38 -12.47 -1.55
C ILE A 23 22.30 -13.30 -0.63
N ALA A 24 22.31 -14.62 -0.79
CA ALA A 24 23.19 -15.51 -0.04
C ALA A 24 24.68 -15.18 -0.20
N LYS A 25 25.10 -14.87 -1.43
CA LYS A 25 26.49 -14.43 -1.71
C LYS A 25 26.82 -13.09 -1.05
N GLN A 26 25.88 -12.16 -1.00
CA GLN A 26 26.08 -10.83 -0.40
C GLN A 26 26.14 -10.91 1.13
N THR A 27 25.32 -11.75 1.73
CA THR A 27 25.21 -11.91 3.19
C THR A 27 26.19 -12.91 3.79
N GLY A 28 26.84 -13.73 2.97
CA GLY A 28 27.76 -14.77 3.43
C GLY A 28 27.10 -16.00 4.08
N VAL A 29 25.79 -16.18 3.92
CA VAL A 29 25.05 -17.35 4.44
C VAL A 29 24.56 -18.25 3.29
N SER A 30 24.05 -19.45 3.62
CA SER A 30 23.52 -20.37 2.61
C SER A 30 22.20 -19.87 2.00
N GLU A 31 21.90 -20.27 0.74
CA GLU A 31 20.60 -19.98 0.12
C GLU A 31 19.42 -20.54 0.94
N SER A 32 19.60 -21.73 1.53
CA SER A 32 18.57 -22.32 2.40
C SER A 32 18.28 -21.46 3.63
N THR A 33 19.31 -20.81 4.18
CA THR A 33 19.14 -19.85 5.28
C THR A 33 18.35 -18.61 4.83
N ILE A 34 18.69 -18.03 3.67
CA ILE A 34 17.94 -16.90 3.11
C ILE A 34 16.48 -17.26 2.88
N ARG A 35 16.22 -18.42 2.28
CA ARG A 35 14.87 -18.93 2.01
C ARG A 35 14.04 -19.08 3.29
N ALA A 36 14.62 -19.67 4.33
CA ALA A 36 13.95 -19.85 5.61
C ALA A 36 13.64 -18.49 6.30
N ARG A 37 14.61 -17.55 6.27
CA ARG A 37 14.40 -16.20 6.82
C ARG A 37 13.34 -15.41 6.07
N TYR A 38 13.38 -15.44 4.74
CA TYR A 38 12.36 -14.80 3.91
C TYR A 38 10.95 -15.36 4.21
N ALA A 39 10.82 -16.67 4.34
CA ALA A 39 9.55 -17.30 4.71
C ALA A 39 9.04 -16.80 6.07
N GLY A 40 9.94 -16.70 7.07
CA GLY A 40 9.58 -16.12 8.38
C GLY A 40 9.15 -14.65 8.31
N LEU A 41 9.82 -13.84 7.47
CA LEU A 41 9.44 -12.44 7.26
C LEU A 41 8.05 -12.30 6.59
N VAL A 42 7.73 -13.19 5.65
CA VAL A 42 6.40 -13.26 5.01
C VAL A 42 5.34 -13.68 6.02
N GLU A 43 5.59 -14.74 6.81
CA GLU A 43 4.67 -15.23 7.84
C GLU A 43 4.39 -14.18 8.92
N ALA A 44 5.42 -13.41 9.28
CA ALA A 44 5.30 -12.28 10.21
C ALA A 44 4.62 -11.04 9.60
N GLY A 45 4.25 -11.05 8.31
CA GLY A 45 3.65 -9.92 7.61
C GLY A 45 4.60 -8.73 7.38
N ILE A 46 5.93 -8.92 7.55
CA ILE A 46 6.94 -7.85 7.41
C ILE A 46 7.22 -7.56 5.93
N VAL A 47 7.15 -8.55 5.07
CA VAL A 47 7.39 -8.41 3.63
C VAL A 47 6.31 -9.10 2.81
N ASN A 48 5.90 -8.44 1.74
CA ASN A 48 5.08 -9.02 0.68
C ASN A 48 5.67 -8.64 -0.67
N THR A 49 5.88 -9.62 -1.55
CA THR A 49 6.43 -9.38 -2.89
C THR A 49 5.28 -9.36 -3.88
N VAL A 50 5.04 -8.18 -4.47
CA VAL A 50 3.96 -7.94 -5.43
C VAL A 50 4.51 -7.33 -6.72
N SER A 51 3.78 -7.50 -7.82
CA SER A 51 4.04 -6.76 -9.05
C SER A 51 3.26 -5.45 -9.04
N ILE A 52 3.95 -4.34 -9.27
CA ILE A 52 3.33 -3.04 -9.44
C ILE A 52 3.05 -2.85 -10.93
N VAL A 53 1.79 -2.58 -11.26
CA VAL A 53 1.34 -2.36 -12.62
C VAL A 53 1.05 -0.88 -12.82
N ASP A 54 1.43 -0.33 -13.97
CA ASP A 54 1.07 1.04 -14.34
C ASP A 54 -0.40 1.08 -14.80
N PRO A 55 -1.31 1.71 -14.03
CA PRO A 55 -2.72 1.78 -14.37
C PRO A 55 -2.98 2.57 -15.65
N PHE A 56 -2.17 3.58 -15.96
CA PHE A 56 -2.31 4.36 -17.20
C PHE A 56 -1.99 3.52 -18.43
N ALA A 57 -0.96 2.65 -18.34
CA ALA A 57 -0.63 1.70 -19.41
C ALA A 57 -1.74 0.69 -19.67
N LEU A 58 -2.59 0.41 -18.68
CA LEU A 58 -3.79 -0.44 -18.80
C LEU A 58 -5.04 0.34 -19.23
N GLY A 59 -4.93 1.66 -19.48
CA GLY A 59 -6.04 2.47 -19.97
C GLY A 59 -6.95 3.05 -18.87
N PHE A 60 -6.54 3.03 -17.60
CA PHE A 60 -7.26 3.72 -16.54
C PHE A 60 -6.93 5.23 -16.62
N GLN A 61 -7.94 6.04 -16.95
CA GLN A 61 -7.75 7.47 -17.24
C GLN A 61 -8.34 8.40 -16.17
N ALA A 62 -8.97 7.86 -15.15
CA ALA A 62 -9.57 8.63 -14.08
C ALA A 62 -9.07 8.16 -12.69
N PRO A 63 -7.75 8.31 -12.41
CA PRO A 63 -7.23 8.11 -11.06
C PRO A 63 -7.65 9.28 -10.17
N ALA A 64 -8.07 8.96 -8.95
CA ALA A 64 -8.48 9.98 -8.00
C ALA A 64 -8.09 9.62 -6.57
N ILE A 65 -7.91 10.63 -5.74
CA ILE A 65 -7.85 10.52 -4.29
C ILE A 65 -9.17 11.07 -3.74
N ILE A 66 -9.84 10.28 -2.92
CA ILE A 66 -11.13 10.66 -2.32
C ILE A 66 -10.92 10.80 -0.82
N ALA A 67 -11.13 12.01 -0.31
CA ALA A 67 -11.14 12.30 1.11
C ALA A 67 -12.59 12.20 1.62
N ILE A 68 -12.79 11.52 2.75
CA ILE A 68 -14.11 11.13 3.24
C ILE A 68 -14.23 11.52 4.70
N ASN A 69 -15.38 12.13 5.05
CA ASN A 69 -15.80 12.29 6.43
C ASN A 69 -16.85 11.23 6.77
N VAL A 70 -16.67 10.62 7.94
CA VAL A 70 -17.45 9.48 8.42
C VAL A 70 -18.18 9.85 9.70
N GLU A 71 -19.35 9.30 9.92
CA GLU A 71 -20.09 9.42 11.16
C GLU A 71 -19.29 8.83 12.32
N SER A 72 -19.30 9.53 13.47
CA SER A 72 -18.54 9.11 14.65
C SER A 72 -18.92 7.68 15.08
N GLY A 73 -17.90 6.84 15.24
CA GLY A 73 -18.04 5.44 15.63
C GLY A 73 -18.26 4.47 14.47
N MET A 74 -18.35 4.93 13.20
CA MET A 74 -18.58 4.08 12.03
C MET A 74 -17.35 3.91 11.13
N ILE A 75 -16.17 4.33 11.57
CA ILE A 75 -14.98 4.37 10.72
C ILE A 75 -14.54 2.97 10.27
N ASP A 76 -14.65 1.98 11.15
CA ASP A 76 -14.26 0.59 10.85
C ASP A 76 -15.26 -0.06 9.89
N GLU A 77 -16.55 0.16 10.08
CA GLU A 77 -17.63 -0.35 9.21
C GLU A 77 -17.52 0.25 7.82
N VAL A 78 -17.34 1.57 7.72
CA VAL A 78 -17.18 2.28 6.45
C VAL A 78 -15.87 1.84 5.76
N GLY A 79 -14.77 1.77 6.50
CA GLY A 79 -13.49 1.30 5.98
C GLY A 79 -13.58 -0.13 5.43
N ASN A 80 -14.25 -1.03 6.15
CA ASN A 80 -14.46 -2.41 5.71
C ASN A 80 -15.38 -2.49 4.48
N ALA A 81 -16.37 -1.61 4.35
CA ALA A 81 -17.24 -1.55 3.19
C ALA A 81 -16.51 -1.02 1.94
N ILE A 82 -15.59 -0.06 2.12
CA ILE A 82 -14.85 0.54 0.99
C ILE A 82 -13.76 -0.42 0.45
N ARG A 83 -13.02 -1.10 1.32
CA ARG A 83 -11.84 -1.89 0.92
C ARG A 83 -12.12 -3.04 -0.04
N VAL A 84 -13.38 -3.44 -0.21
CA VAL A 84 -13.76 -4.57 -1.09
C VAL A 84 -13.97 -4.16 -2.55
N PHE A 85 -14.03 -2.86 -2.83
CA PHE A 85 -14.18 -2.36 -4.19
C PHE A 85 -12.89 -2.56 -5.00
N PRO A 86 -12.95 -3.15 -6.19
CA PRO A 86 -11.78 -3.37 -7.04
C PRO A 86 -11.14 -2.07 -7.56
N GLU A 87 -11.88 -0.97 -7.55
CA GLU A 87 -11.37 0.37 -7.90
C GLU A 87 -10.40 0.90 -6.85
N VAL A 88 -10.49 0.43 -5.60
CA VAL A 88 -9.71 0.92 -4.46
C VAL A 88 -8.35 0.24 -4.44
N SER A 89 -7.29 1.02 -4.60
CA SER A 89 -5.90 0.56 -4.57
C SER A 89 -5.25 0.77 -3.19
N TYR A 90 -5.66 1.82 -2.49
CA TYR A 90 -5.11 2.21 -1.20
C TYR A 90 -6.15 2.90 -0.36
N GLN A 91 -6.14 2.63 0.95
CA GLN A 91 -7.07 3.22 1.91
C GLN A 91 -6.37 3.37 3.26
N VAL A 92 -6.53 4.52 3.88
CA VAL A 92 -6.01 4.81 5.23
C VAL A 92 -7.00 5.63 6.04
N MET A 93 -7.02 5.39 7.33
CA MET A 93 -7.55 6.33 8.31
C MET A 93 -6.53 7.44 8.55
N VAL A 94 -7.00 8.67 8.63
CA VAL A 94 -6.16 9.84 8.89
C VAL A 94 -6.69 10.64 10.07
N LEU A 95 -5.83 11.43 10.68
CA LEU A 95 -6.22 12.38 11.73
C LEU A 95 -6.18 13.80 11.15
N GLY A 96 -7.28 14.52 11.21
CA GLY A 96 -7.37 15.89 10.68
C GLY A 96 -8.76 16.25 10.19
N THR A 97 -8.83 16.97 9.07
CA THR A 97 -10.10 17.45 8.50
C THR A 97 -10.96 16.32 7.94
N PHE A 98 -10.34 15.23 7.51
CA PHE A 98 -10.99 14.05 6.97
C PHE A 98 -10.67 12.84 7.84
N ASP A 99 -11.50 11.81 7.76
CA ASP A 99 -11.35 10.57 8.53
C ASP A 99 -10.70 9.46 7.70
N LEU A 100 -11.01 9.38 6.40
CA LEU A 100 -10.43 8.40 5.48
C LEU A 100 -9.90 9.08 4.21
N ILE A 101 -8.79 8.55 3.71
CA ILE A 101 -8.27 8.84 2.37
C ILE A 101 -8.25 7.54 1.57
N VAL A 102 -8.81 7.59 0.36
CA VAL A 102 -8.94 6.43 -0.53
C VAL A 102 -8.35 6.79 -1.90
N GLU A 103 -7.45 5.98 -2.41
CA GLU A 103 -6.99 6.07 -3.80
C GLU A 103 -7.80 5.11 -4.66
N VAL A 104 -8.27 5.61 -5.80
CA VAL A 104 -9.08 4.83 -6.75
C VAL A 104 -8.54 4.96 -8.16
N PHE A 105 -8.64 3.86 -8.92
CA PHE A 105 -8.36 3.83 -10.34
C PHE A 105 -9.64 3.47 -11.11
N CYS A 106 -10.21 4.46 -11.78
CA CYS A 106 -11.37 4.29 -12.65
C CYS A 106 -10.97 4.38 -14.12
N ARG A 107 -11.68 3.65 -15.01
CA ARG A 107 -11.39 3.64 -16.45
C ARG A 107 -11.51 5.01 -17.07
N ASP A 108 -12.57 5.73 -16.71
CA ASP A 108 -12.92 7.05 -17.25
C ASP A 108 -13.75 7.85 -16.24
N MET A 109 -14.08 9.10 -16.58
CA MET A 109 -14.88 10.00 -15.73
C MET A 109 -16.30 9.48 -15.50
N SER A 110 -16.90 8.76 -16.42
CA SER A 110 -18.24 8.18 -16.25
C SER A 110 -18.20 7.07 -15.18
N HIS A 111 -17.17 6.21 -15.23
CA HIS A 111 -16.94 5.17 -14.23
C HIS A 111 -16.70 5.79 -12.85
N LEU A 112 -15.83 6.81 -12.73
CA LEU A 112 -15.55 7.50 -11.47
C LEU A 112 -16.82 8.13 -10.89
N THR A 113 -17.59 8.84 -11.72
CA THR A 113 -18.83 9.47 -11.29
C THR A 113 -19.85 8.45 -10.77
N LYS A 114 -19.97 7.31 -11.48
CA LYS A 114 -20.84 6.20 -11.05
C LYS A 114 -20.36 5.62 -9.72
N PHE A 115 -19.07 5.29 -9.61
CA PHE A 115 -18.48 4.76 -8.40
C PHE A 115 -18.77 5.68 -7.20
N ILE A 116 -18.50 7.00 -7.33
CA ILE A 116 -18.74 7.95 -6.23
C ILE A 116 -20.22 7.99 -5.86
N SER A 117 -21.11 8.17 -6.86
CA SER A 117 -22.52 8.48 -6.57
C SER A 117 -23.39 7.25 -6.29
N LYS A 118 -23.02 6.07 -6.78
CA LYS A 118 -23.85 4.86 -6.69
C LYS A 118 -23.28 3.82 -5.73
N ASP A 119 -21.96 3.80 -5.59
CA ASP A 119 -21.29 2.80 -4.78
C ASP A 119 -20.78 3.44 -3.47
N LEU A 120 -19.92 4.46 -3.56
CA LEU A 120 -19.27 5.04 -2.39
C LEU A 120 -20.23 5.82 -1.49
N GLN A 121 -20.94 6.83 -2.02
CA GLN A 121 -21.80 7.71 -1.25
C GLN A 121 -23.08 7.04 -0.74
N THR A 122 -23.36 5.81 -1.14
CA THR A 122 -24.49 5.02 -0.61
C THR A 122 -24.11 4.19 0.61
N ILE A 123 -22.83 4.12 0.99
CA ILE A 123 -22.39 3.42 2.19
C ILE A 123 -22.90 4.17 3.43
N PRO A 124 -23.65 3.51 4.32
CA PRO A 124 -24.09 4.13 5.57
C PRO A 124 -22.90 4.63 6.39
N GLY A 125 -23.03 5.80 6.98
CA GLY A 125 -21.99 6.44 7.78
C GLY A 125 -21.05 7.37 7.00
N ILE A 126 -21.11 7.43 5.67
CA ILE A 126 -20.40 8.46 4.90
C ILE A 126 -21.18 9.77 4.97
N LEU A 127 -20.57 10.81 5.54
CA LEU A 127 -21.16 12.14 5.68
C LEU A 127 -20.87 13.03 4.47
N SER A 128 -19.62 13.00 3.99
CA SER A 128 -19.20 13.78 2.82
C SER A 128 -17.98 13.17 2.13
N THR A 129 -17.83 13.50 0.86
CA THR A 129 -16.66 13.10 0.05
C THR A 129 -16.12 14.29 -0.71
N GLN A 130 -14.79 14.41 -0.77
CA GLN A 130 -14.08 15.35 -1.63
C GLN A 130 -13.17 14.57 -2.57
N THR A 131 -13.39 14.71 -3.87
CA THR A 131 -12.62 14.02 -4.90
C THR A 131 -11.55 14.93 -5.46
N LEU A 132 -10.30 14.47 -5.41
CA LEU A 132 -9.12 15.10 -5.96
C LEU A 132 -8.67 14.30 -7.19
N MET A 133 -8.86 14.85 -8.38
CA MET A 133 -8.38 14.20 -9.60
C MET A 133 -6.86 14.24 -9.67
N VAL A 134 -6.24 13.08 -9.92
CA VAL A 134 -4.79 13.01 -10.12
C VAL A 134 -4.46 13.47 -11.53
N ALA A 135 -3.96 14.69 -11.67
CA ALA A 135 -3.59 15.25 -12.97
C ALA A 135 -2.25 14.70 -13.48
N LYS A 136 -1.31 14.41 -12.56
CA LYS A 136 0.01 13.86 -12.89
C LYS A 136 0.60 13.14 -11.69
N MET A 137 1.13 11.96 -11.92
CA MET A 137 1.92 11.21 -10.94
C MET A 137 3.41 11.51 -11.14
N PHE A 138 4.05 12.08 -10.14
CA PHE A 138 5.49 12.38 -10.20
C PHE A 138 6.35 11.23 -9.70
N LYS A 139 5.82 10.43 -8.78
CA LYS A 139 6.51 9.27 -8.20
C LYS A 139 5.50 8.25 -7.72
N LEU A 140 5.68 7.01 -8.14
CA LEU A 140 5.06 5.84 -7.56
C LEU A 140 6.18 4.90 -7.14
N SER A 141 6.48 4.85 -5.86
CA SER A 141 7.56 4.01 -5.35
C SER A 141 7.26 3.64 -3.90
N TYR A 142 7.35 2.35 -3.60
CA TYR A 142 7.31 1.83 -2.24
C TYR A 142 8.74 1.60 -1.70
N LEU A 143 9.75 2.15 -2.39
CA LEU A 143 11.14 2.09 -1.96
C LEU A 143 11.37 3.16 -0.90
N TRP A 144 11.30 2.76 0.35
CA TRP A 144 11.76 3.51 1.51
C TRP A 144 12.80 2.63 2.23
N SER A 145 13.89 3.21 2.67
CA SER A 145 15.03 2.44 3.18
C SER A 145 15.00 2.39 4.70
N PRO A 146 14.54 1.29 5.31
CA PRO A 146 14.80 1.08 6.74
C PRO A 146 16.30 0.85 6.92
N THR A 147 16.98 1.73 7.65
CA THR A 147 18.35 1.47 8.12
C THR A 147 18.30 0.70 9.45
N TYR A 148 19.33 -0.08 9.74
CA TYR A 148 19.45 -0.80 11.01
C TYR A 148 19.36 0.16 12.22
N GLU A 149 19.93 1.36 12.11
CA GLU A 149 19.85 2.43 13.10
C GLU A 149 18.40 2.84 13.39
N PHE A 150 17.60 3.10 12.35
CA PHE A 150 16.20 3.49 12.48
C PHE A 150 15.34 2.44 13.19
N ILE A 151 15.66 1.15 13.02
CA ILE A 151 14.88 0.05 13.59
C ILE A 151 15.25 -0.19 15.06
N ASN A 152 16.52 0.05 15.44
CA ASN A 152 16.97 -0.16 16.81
C ASN A 152 16.68 1.04 17.74
N ASP A 153 16.65 2.26 17.22
CA ASP A 153 16.30 3.45 18.01
C ASP A 153 14.83 3.46 18.49
N GLY A 154 13.94 2.70 17.83
CA GLY A 154 12.53 2.54 18.20
C GLY A 154 12.26 1.54 19.34
N ASN A 155 13.25 0.81 19.84
CA ASN A 155 13.08 -0.23 20.88
C ASN A 155 13.53 0.22 22.30
N HIS A 156 13.68 1.51 22.54
CA HIS A 156 14.09 2.07 23.82
C HIS A 156 13.00 2.92 24.52
N GLU A 157 11.72 2.51 24.43
CA GLU A 157 10.69 3.02 25.36
C GLU A 157 9.82 1.88 25.90
#